data_24e01fb8e6f5ccab4f652e522bcca86d
#
_entry.id   24e01fb8e6f5ccab4f652e522bcca86d
#
_cell.length_a   1.000
_cell.length_b   1.000
_cell.length_c   1.000
_cell.angle_alpha   90.00
_cell.angle_beta   90.00
_cell.angle_gamma   90.00
#
_symmetry.space_group_name_H-M   'P 1'
#
loop_
_entity.id
_entity.type
_entity.pdbx_description
1 polymer ?
#
loop_
_entity_poly.entity_id
_entity_poly.type
_entity_poly.pdbx_seq_one_letter_code
_entity_poly.pdbx_strand_id
1 'polypeptide(L)'
;MPATTGSVRRPKTTGLAKGDPAPGVAKVDPIVVIDDVTRRFGGLTAVDVDHLEIPRHAITALIGPNGAGKTTLFNLLCGFDKPNSGTWSFDGTQLSGIPSFKVARMGQVRTFQLTKALSLLTVLENMKLGATKQKGESLLRSIFPFIWRAQDDEIEEKAKELLVRFKLDAKADDYAASLSGGQRKLLEMARALMSDPTLVMLDEPMAGVNPALTQSLLDHILDLKDLGMTVLFVEHDMHMVRHIADWVVVMAEGRVVAEGPPDTVMNEQAVIDAYLGAHQDVDLGVVTGRVRGELDTAALTLLDDIKADEAEAIAAAEEENQ
;
A
#
# COMPACT_ATOMS: atom_id res chain seq x y z
N MET A 1 11.62 -10.29 38.69
CA MET A 1 12.29 -11.00 37.58
C MET A 1 12.03 -10.18 36.33
N PRO A 2 13.02 -9.67 35.60
CA PRO A 2 12.79 -8.87 34.40
C PRO A 2 12.35 -9.76 33.26
N ALA A 3 11.28 -9.34 32.56
CA ALA A 3 10.77 -9.96 31.36
C ALA A 3 11.82 -9.90 30.25
N THR A 4 12.18 -11.03 29.72
CA THR A 4 13.04 -11.21 28.54
C THR A 4 12.33 -10.67 27.32
N THR A 5 12.75 -9.50 26.86
CA THR A 5 12.45 -8.99 25.52
C THR A 5 13.02 -9.96 24.50
N GLY A 6 12.17 -10.84 23.98
CA GLY A 6 12.50 -11.67 22.84
C GLY A 6 12.77 -10.79 21.64
N SER A 7 14.04 -10.66 21.24
CA SER A 7 14.39 -10.04 19.97
C SER A 7 13.77 -10.87 18.86
N VAL A 8 12.76 -10.34 18.20
CA VAL A 8 12.23 -10.89 16.95
C VAL A 8 13.37 -10.86 15.94
N ARG A 9 13.94 -12.04 15.66
CA ARG A 9 14.97 -12.18 14.63
C ARG A 9 14.31 -11.84 13.30
N ARG A 10 14.72 -10.72 12.70
CA ARG A 10 14.37 -10.36 11.33
C ARG A 10 14.69 -11.54 10.41
N PRO A 11 13.76 -12.02 9.58
CA PRO A 11 14.09 -12.99 8.55
C PRO A 11 15.13 -12.36 7.61
N LYS A 12 16.30 -13.01 7.49
CA LYS A 12 17.45 -12.50 6.71
C LYS A 12 17.30 -12.67 5.20
N THR A 13 16.22 -13.28 4.71
CA THR A 13 15.98 -13.55 3.29
C THR A 13 14.78 -12.77 2.83
N THR A 14 15.02 -11.68 2.11
CA THR A 14 14.00 -11.06 1.29
C THR A 14 13.67 -12.02 0.14
N GLY A 15 12.39 -12.21 -0.19
CA GLY A 15 11.95 -13.04 -1.32
C GLY A 15 12.26 -12.45 -2.70
N LEU A 16 13.38 -11.70 -2.84
CA LEU A 16 13.79 -11.05 -4.08
C LEU A 16 14.20 -12.06 -5.17
N ALA A 17 14.32 -11.60 -6.41
CA ALA A 17 14.62 -12.42 -7.58
C ALA A 17 15.96 -13.16 -7.47
N LYS A 18 16.06 -14.32 -8.13
CA LYS A 18 17.27 -15.15 -8.20
C LYS A 18 18.25 -14.74 -9.31
N GLY A 19 17.76 -14.03 -10.33
CA GLY A 19 18.53 -13.66 -11.52
C GLY A 19 18.61 -12.15 -11.71
N ASP A 20 19.08 -11.77 -12.89
CA ASP A 20 19.06 -10.38 -13.31
C ASP A 20 17.62 -9.86 -13.42
N PRO A 21 17.36 -8.59 -13.06
CA PRO A 21 16.04 -8.00 -13.20
C PRO A 21 15.55 -8.06 -14.64
N ALA A 22 14.38 -8.62 -14.86
CA ALA A 22 13.70 -8.68 -16.16
C ALA A 22 12.20 -8.93 -15.93
N PRO A 23 11.31 -8.52 -16.85
CA PRO A 23 9.89 -8.85 -16.76
C PRO A 23 9.66 -10.36 -16.61
N GLY A 24 8.86 -10.77 -15.62
CA GLY A 24 8.58 -12.17 -15.34
C GLY A 24 9.70 -12.96 -14.65
N VAL A 25 10.71 -12.29 -14.09
CA VAL A 25 11.78 -12.99 -13.37
C VAL A 25 11.28 -13.73 -12.15
N ALA A 26 11.71 -14.99 -11.98
CA ALA A 26 11.34 -15.82 -10.84
C ALA A 26 11.90 -15.27 -9.51
N LYS A 27 11.06 -15.26 -8.47
CA LYS A 27 11.44 -14.86 -7.11
C LYS A 27 11.88 -16.08 -6.29
N VAL A 28 12.60 -15.82 -5.20
CA VAL A 28 13.09 -16.90 -4.32
C VAL A 28 11.93 -17.57 -3.59
N ASP A 29 10.99 -16.76 -3.10
CA ASP A 29 9.83 -17.17 -2.31
C ASP A 29 8.65 -16.23 -2.67
N PRO A 30 7.94 -16.51 -3.79
CA PRO A 30 6.83 -15.67 -4.19
C PRO A 30 5.60 -15.93 -3.33
N ILE A 31 4.95 -14.86 -2.86
CA ILE A 31 3.65 -14.95 -2.17
C ILE A 31 2.48 -14.91 -3.17
N VAL A 32 2.65 -14.20 -4.27
CA VAL A 32 1.68 -14.17 -5.40
C VAL A 32 2.40 -14.63 -6.65
N VAL A 33 1.74 -15.48 -7.42
CA VAL A 33 2.19 -15.91 -8.76
C VAL A 33 1.03 -15.71 -9.73
N ILE A 34 1.30 -15.07 -10.85
CA ILE A 34 0.36 -14.77 -11.93
C ILE A 34 0.90 -15.42 -13.20
N ASP A 35 0.06 -16.19 -13.91
CA ASP A 35 0.42 -16.89 -15.13
C ASP A 35 -0.63 -16.68 -16.22
N ASP A 36 -0.23 -16.15 -17.38
CA ASP A 36 -1.03 -15.96 -18.61
C ASP A 36 -2.38 -15.23 -18.36
N VAL A 37 -2.38 -14.27 -17.43
CA VAL A 37 -3.61 -13.58 -17.01
C VAL A 37 -3.98 -12.49 -18.01
N THR A 38 -5.15 -12.63 -18.62
CA THR A 38 -5.74 -11.59 -19.45
C THR A 38 -7.05 -11.08 -18.87
N ARG A 39 -7.28 -9.76 -19.01
CA ARG A 39 -8.56 -9.12 -18.71
C ARG A 39 -8.96 -8.14 -19.79
N ARG A 40 -10.16 -8.33 -20.37
CA ARG A 40 -10.67 -7.47 -21.45
C ARG A 40 -12.03 -6.89 -21.07
N PHE A 41 -12.25 -5.66 -21.47
CA PHE A 41 -13.53 -4.96 -21.36
C PHE A 41 -13.96 -4.54 -22.77
N GLY A 42 -14.91 -5.28 -23.36
CA GLY A 42 -15.25 -5.11 -24.78
C GLY A 42 -14.03 -5.35 -25.68
N GLY A 43 -13.65 -4.35 -26.46
CA GLY A 43 -12.47 -4.40 -27.34
C GLY A 43 -11.14 -4.03 -26.68
N LEU A 44 -11.17 -3.52 -25.45
CA LEU A 44 -9.97 -3.07 -24.73
C LEU A 44 -9.38 -4.20 -23.89
N THR A 45 -8.11 -4.54 -24.10
CA THR A 45 -7.34 -5.42 -23.21
C THR A 45 -6.74 -4.55 -22.10
N ALA A 46 -7.26 -4.68 -20.88
CA ALA A 46 -6.83 -3.90 -19.73
C ALA A 46 -5.67 -4.57 -18.94
N VAL A 47 -5.56 -5.90 -19.01
CA VAL A 47 -4.45 -6.67 -18.44
C VAL A 47 -4.10 -7.81 -19.40
N ASP A 48 -2.81 -7.99 -19.65
CA ASP A 48 -2.21 -9.03 -20.49
C ASP A 48 -0.82 -9.35 -19.92
N VAL A 49 -0.79 -10.12 -18.84
CA VAL A 49 0.42 -10.44 -18.08
C VAL A 49 0.77 -11.90 -18.28
N ASP A 50 1.90 -12.15 -18.94
CA ASP A 50 2.39 -13.51 -19.19
C ASP A 50 2.83 -14.18 -17.90
N HIS A 51 3.71 -13.53 -17.13
CA HIS A 51 4.16 -14.01 -15.82
C HIS A 51 4.52 -12.85 -14.90
N LEU A 52 4.12 -12.95 -13.63
CA LEU A 52 4.54 -12.01 -12.58
C LEU A 52 4.53 -12.70 -11.22
N GLU A 53 5.60 -12.50 -10.46
CA GLU A 53 5.72 -12.97 -9.10
C GLU A 53 5.93 -11.79 -8.13
N ILE A 54 5.21 -11.80 -6.99
CA ILE A 54 5.43 -10.83 -5.90
C ILE A 54 6.26 -11.51 -4.80
N PRO A 55 7.44 -10.97 -4.48
CA PRO A 55 8.33 -11.55 -3.47
C PRO A 55 7.74 -11.41 -2.06
N ARG A 56 7.88 -12.45 -1.25
CA ARG A 56 7.47 -12.44 0.16
C ARG A 56 8.42 -11.57 1.00
N HIS A 57 7.88 -10.98 2.07
CA HIS A 57 8.62 -10.13 3.03
C HIS A 57 9.34 -8.94 2.39
N ALA A 58 8.81 -8.44 1.30
CA ALA A 58 9.32 -7.29 0.58
C ALA A 58 8.20 -6.25 0.35
N ILE A 59 8.61 -5.02 0.13
CA ILE A 59 7.74 -3.95 -0.33
C ILE A 59 7.89 -3.86 -1.84
N THR A 60 6.81 -4.23 -2.57
CA THR A 60 6.76 -4.15 -4.03
C THR A 60 5.89 -2.98 -4.46
N ALA A 61 6.44 -2.10 -5.29
CA ALA A 61 5.69 -1.03 -5.95
C ALA A 61 5.19 -1.48 -7.32
N LEU A 62 3.92 -1.26 -7.61
CA LEU A 62 3.33 -1.41 -8.94
C LEU A 62 3.11 -0.01 -9.52
N ILE A 63 3.91 0.36 -10.50
CA ILE A 63 3.90 1.69 -11.12
C ILE A 63 3.53 1.62 -12.60
N GLY A 64 3.30 2.77 -13.22
CA GLY A 64 2.99 2.89 -14.63
C GLY A 64 2.03 4.04 -14.91
N PRO A 65 1.87 4.48 -16.15
CA PRO A 65 0.99 5.58 -16.52
C PRO A 65 -0.49 5.29 -16.22
N ASN A 66 -1.31 6.33 -16.30
CA ASN A 66 -2.76 6.19 -16.20
C ASN A 66 -3.28 5.28 -17.33
N GLY A 67 -4.17 4.34 -17.00
CA GLY A 67 -4.66 3.36 -17.96
C GLY A 67 -3.75 2.15 -18.19
N ALA A 68 -2.59 2.05 -17.54
CA ALA A 68 -1.66 0.91 -17.66
C ALA A 68 -2.21 -0.44 -17.18
N GLY A 69 -3.39 -0.47 -16.53
CA GLY A 69 -4.01 -1.70 -16.04
C GLY A 69 -3.77 -2.01 -14.55
N LYS A 70 -3.05 -1.15 -13.81
CA LYS A 70 -2.70 -1.35 -12.39
C LYS A 70 -3.90 -1.66 -11.50
N THR A 71 -4.91 -0.82 -11.51
CA THR A 71 -6.14 -1.01 -10.71
C THR A 71 -6.91 -2.26 -11.12
N THR A 72 -6.91 -2.59 -12.42
CA THR A 72 -7.54 -3.83 -12.91
C THR A 72 -6.79 -5.05 -12.38
N LEU A 73 -5.45 -5.06 -12.43
CA LEU A 73 -4.63 -6.13 -11.85
C LEU A 73 -4.88 -6.26 -10.35
N PHE A 74 -4.92 -5.18 -9.59
CA PHE A 74 -5.27 -5.18 -8.16
C PHE A 74 -6.66 -5.78 -7.90
N ASN A 75 -7.66 -5.45 -8.74
CA ASN A 75 -9.01 -6.01 -8.62
C ASN A 75 -9.03 -7.52 -8.87
N LEU A 76 -8.26 -7.99 -9.85
CA LEU A 76 -8.11 -9.43 -10.12
C LEU A 76 -7.50 -10.15 -8.92
N LEU A 77 -6.38 -9.66 -8.41
CA LEU A 77 -5.68 -10.25 -7.26
C LEU A 77 -6.56 -10.35 -6.02
N CYS A 78 -7.40 -9.34 -5.77
CA CYS A 78 -8.31 -9.33 -4.63
C CYS A 78 -9.62 -10.10 -4.85
N GLY A 79 -9.84 -10.68 -6.04
CA GLY A 79 -11.08 -11.39 -6.36
C GLY A 79 -12.30 -10.47 -6.52
N PHE A 80 -12.11 -9.17 -6.75
CA PHE A 80 -13.18 -8.24 -7.11
C PHE A 80 -13.55 -8.31 -8.58
N ASP A 81 -12.64 -8.79 -9.41
CA ASP A 81 -12.85 -9.05 -10.83
C ASP A 81 -12.33 -10.45 -11.19
N LYS A 82 -12.69 -10.93 -12.38
CA LYS A 82 -12.29 -12.24 -12.88
C LYS A 82 -11.54 -12.09 -14.20
N PRO A 83 -10.45 -12.83 -14.41
CA PRO A 83 -9.75 -12.82 -15.67
C PRO A 83 -10.59 -13.48 -16.77
N ASN A 84 -10.26 -13.15 -18.02
CA ASN A 84 -10.77 -13.88 -19.18
C ASN A 84 -10.02 -15.20 -19.40
N SER A 85 -8.72 -15.20 -19.09
CA SER A 85 -7.86 -16.39 -19.12
C SER A 85 -6.75 -16.28 -18.10
N GLY A 86 -6.00 -17.37 -17.94
CA GLY A 86 -4.89 -17.46 -17.02
C GLY A 86 -5.28 -17.76 -15.58
N THR A 87 -4.27 -17.82 -14.73
CA THR A 87 -4.44 -18.18 -13.32
C THR A 87 -3.57 -17.32 -12.44
N TRP A 88 -3.98 -17.15 -11.19
CA TRP A 88 -3.11 -16.60 -10.15
C TRP A 88 -3.28 -17.34 -8.84
N SER A 89 -2.22 -17.36 -8.07
CA SER A 89 -2.19 -18.00 -6.76
C SER A 89 -1.69 -17.03 -5.69
N PHE A 90 -2.15 -17.25 -4.48
CA PHE A 90 -1.69 -16.60 -3.27
C PHE A 90 -1.29 -17.66 -2.25
N ASP A 91 -0.07 -17.57 -1.75
CA ASP A 91 0.53 -18.52 -0.81
C ASP A 91 0.33 -20.00 -1.28
N GLY A 92 0.61 -20.25 -2.56
CA GLY A 92 0.46 -21.55 -3.21
C GLY A 92 -0.98 -21.98 -3.49
N THR A 93 -2.00 -21.23 -3.05
CA THR A 93 -3.42 -21.53 -3.29
C THR A 93 -3.92 -20.77 -4.50
N GLN A 94 -4.45 -21.50 -5.50
CA GLN A 94 -5.05 -20.89 -6.69
C GLN A 94 -6.33 -20.13 -6.33
N LEU A 95 -6.42 -18.86 -6.77
CA LEU A 95 -7.53 -17.97 -6.42
C LEU A 95 -8.63 -17.87 -7.48
N SER A 96 -8.49 -18.52 -8.62
CA SER A 96 -9.47 -18.46 -9.71
C SER A 96 -10.86 -18.85 -9.21
N GLY A 97 -11.82 -17.90 -9.29
CA GLY A 97 -13.20 -18.12 -8.83
C GLY A 97 -13.44 -18.02 -7.33
N ILE A 98 -12.41 -17.75 -6.52
CA ILE A 98 -12.56 -17.53 -5.08
C ILE A 98 -13.08 -16.09 -4.86
N PRO A 99 -14.20 -15.91 -4.13
CA PRO A 99 -14.75 -14.58 -3.86
C PRO A 99 -13.83 -13.77 -2.92
N SER A 100 -13.82 -12.45 -3.08
CA SER A 100 -12.93 -11.50 -2.39
C SER A 100 -12.90 -11.65 -0.86
N PHE A 101 -14.06 -11.90 -0.22
CA PHE A 101 -14.10 -12.09 1.23
C PHE A 101 -13.33 -13.34 1.70
N LYS A 102 -13.24 -14.39 0.86
CA LYS A 102 -12.43 -15.57 1.17
C LYS A 102 -10.94 -15.29 0.96
N VAL A 103 -10.59 -14.55 -0.09
CA VAL A 103 -9.22 -14.08 -0.34
C VAL A 103 -8.72 -13.26 0.85
N ALA A 104 -9.54 -12.32 1.35
CA ALA A 104 -9.20 -11.54 2.53
C ALA A 104 -8.98 -12.42 3.79
N ARG A 105 -9.82 -13.45 3.98
CA ARG A 105 -9.67 -14.42 5.11
C ARG A 105 -8.46 -15.33 4.99
N MET A 106 -7.85 -15.42 3.81
CA MET A 106 -6.58 -16.14 3.60
C MET A 106 -5.35 -15.28 3.97
N GLY A 107 -5.55 -14.00 4.27
CA GLY A 107 -4.49 -13.08 4.69
C GLY A 107 -4.03 -12.10 3.61
N GLN A 108 -4.74 -12.00 2.48
CA GLN A 108 -4.50 -10.98 1.46
C GLN A 108 -5.51 -9.84 1.64
N VAL A 109 -5.11 -8.74 2.21
CA VAL A 109 -5.98 -7.61 2.53
C VAL A 109 -5.63 -6.39 1.68
N ARG A 110 -6.66 -5.75 1.11
CA ARG A 110 -6.53 -4.48 0.39
C ARG A 110 -7.18 -3.35 1.18
N THR A 111 -6.48 -2.21 1.30
CA THR A 111 -7.06 -0.96 1.74
C THR A 111 -7.72 -0.26 0.54
N PHE A 112 -8.84 0.42 0.78
CA PHE A 112 -9.58 1.10 -0.28
C PHE A 112 -9.29 2.60 -0.28
N GLN A 113 -9.29 3.22 -1.46
CA GLN A 113 -9.14 4.66 -1.66
C GLN A 113 -10.21 5.51 -0.93
N LEU A 114 -11.36 4.91 -0.61
CA LEU A 114 -12.50 5.60 0.01
C LEU A 114 -12.90 4.92 1.32
N THR A 115 -12.58 5.55 2.43
CA THR A 115 -13.09 5.24 3.78
C THR A 115 -14.59 5.53 3.87
N LYS A 116 -15.45 4.67 3.32
CA LYS A 116 -16.85 5.09 3.10
C LYS A 116 -17.83 4.83 4.23
N ALA A 117 -17.67 3.91 5.10
CA ALA A 117 -18.85 3.46 5.87
C ALA A 117 -18.78 3.66 7.38
N LEU A 118 -17.68 4.14 7.91
CA LEU A 118 -17.40 3.98 9.32
C LEU A 118 -17.35 5.30 10.09
N SER A 119 -17.82 6.37 9.47
CA SER A 119 -17.80 7.73 10.03
C SER A 119 -18.64 7.87 11.30
N LEU A 120 -19.69 7.06 11.44
CA LEU A 120 -20.62 7.05 12.59
C LEU A 120 -20.19 6.11 13.73
N LEU A 121 -19.11 5.39 13.54
CA LEU A 121 -18.49 4.54 14.58
C LEU A 121 -17.29 5.25 15.20
N THR A 122 -16.99 4.91 16.44
CA THR A 122 -15.75 5.35 17.08
C THR A 122 -14.53 4.73 16.40
N VAL A 123 -13.37 5.27 16.66
CA VAL A 123 -12.11 4.74 16.15
C VAL A 123 -11.90 3.30 16.64
N LEU A 124 -12.16 3.01 17.91
CA LEU A 124 -12.06 1.67 18.47
C LEU A 124 -13.06 0.69 17.85
N GLU A 125 -14.33 1.10 17.67
CA GLU A 125 -15.33 0.27 17.00
C GLU A 125 -14.93 -0.03 15.54
N ASN A 126 -14.37 0.94 14.83
CA ASN A 126 -13.81 0.74 13.49
C ASN A 126 -12.73 -0.32 13.48
N MET A 127 -11.82 -0.32 14.47
CA MET A 127 -10.78 -1.33 14.60
C MET A 127 -11.37 -2.72 14.82
N LYS A 128 -12.30 -2.85 15.76
CA LYS A 128 -12.96 -4.14 16.10
C LYS A 128 -13.64 -4.78 14.90
N LEU A 129 -14.20 -4.01 13.97
CA LEU A 129 -14.76 -4.52 12.71
C LEU A 129 -13.72 -5.14 11.76
N GLY A 130 -12.45 -4.79 11.89
CA GLY A 130 -11.36 -5.40 11.10
C GLY A 130 -11.01 -6.83 11.52
N ALA A 131 -11.41 -7.25 12.73
CA ALA A 131 -11.13 -8.59 13.22
C ALA A 131 -11.92 -9.66 12.45
N THR A 132 -11.25 -10.76 12.13
CA THR A 132 -11.85 -11.91 11.41
C THR A 132 -12.15 -13.07 12.33
N LYS A 133 -12.99 -14.01 11.89
CA LYS A 133 -13.33 -15.25 12.62
C LYS A 133 -13.98 -14.98 13.98
N GLN A 134 -14.76 -13.93 14.11
CA GLN A 134 -15.45 -13.61 15.36
C GLN A 134 -16.52 -14.67 15.68
N LYS A 135 -16.46 -15.24 16.87
CA LYS A 135 -17.38 -16.31 17.31
C LYS A 135 -18.83 -15.81 17.39
N GLY A 136 -19.02 -14.49 17.64
CA GLY A 136 -20.31 -13.83 17.69
C GLY A 136 -21.03 -13.69 16.34
N GLU A 137 -20.35 -13.90 15.20
CA GLU A 137 -20.98 -13.87 13.87
C GLU A 137 -21.97 -15.03 13.64
N SER A 138 -21.91 -16.08 14.45
CA SER A 138 -22.83 -17.21 14.37
C SER A 138 -24.08 -16.96 15.19
N LEU A 139 -25.27 -16.98 14.55
CA LEU A 139 -26.58 -16.77 15.22
C LEU A 139 -26.78 -17.63 16.47
N LEU A 140 -26.32 -18.89 16.44
CA LEU A 140 -26.45 -19.79 17.59
C LEU A 140 -25.47 -19.44 18.73
N ARG A 141 -24.28 -18.90 18.40
CA ARG A 141 -23.25 -18.55 19.40
C ARG A 141 -23.45 -17.14 19.95
N SER A 142 -24.09 -16.23 19.20
CA SER A 142 -24.37 -14.87 19.64
C SER A 142 -25.31 -14.83 20.85
N ILE A 143 -26.18 -15.85 21.02
CA ILE A 143 -27.14 -15.96 22.13
C ILE A 143 -26.41 -16.21 23.48
N PHE A 144 -25.20 -16.76 23.46
CA PHE A 144 -24.44 -17.11 24.66
C PHE A 144 -23.22 -16.20 24.85
N PRO A 145 -23.35 -15.08 25.60
CA PRO A 145 -22.29 -14.08 25.77
C PRO A 145 -20.95 -14.62 26.24
N PHE A 146 -20.94 -15.68 27.06
CA PHE A 146 -19.71 -16.28 27.60
C PHE A 146 -18.85 -16.96 26.52
N ILE A 147 -19.41 -17.25 25.32
CA ILE A 147 -18.67 -17.88 24.22
C ILE A 147 -17.78 -16.88 23.49
N TRP A 148 -18.22 -15.61 23.40
CA TRP A 148 -17.55 -14.61 22.57
C TRP A 148 -16.93 -13.45 23.37
N ARG A 149 -17.30 -13.24 24.67
CA ARG A 149 -16.75 -12.15 25.49
C ARG A 149 -15.22 -12.18 25.58
N ALA A 150 -14.65 -13.34 25.92
CA ALA A 150 -13.18 -13.45 26.03
C ALA A 150 -12.47 -13.12 24.70
N GLN A 151 -13.10 -13.47 23.56
CA GLN A 151 -12.56 -13.10 22.24
C GLN A 151 -12.76 -11.62 21.94
N ASP A 152 -13.85 -11.01 22.38
CA ASP A 152 -14.09 -9.57 22.23
C ASP A 152 -13.07 -8.76 23.02
N ASP A 153 -12.72 -9.21 24.23
CA ASP A 153 -11.67 -8.62 25.05
C ASP A 153 -10.30 -8.73 24.36
N GLU A 154 -9.95 -9.89 23.79
CA GLU A 154 -8.71 -10.07 23.02
C GLU A 154 -8.66 -9.17 21.76
N ILE A 155 -9.79 -9.03 21.06
CA ILE A 155 -9.92 -8.15 19.88
C ILE A 155 -9.73 -6.69 20.31
N GLU A 156 -10.31 -6.30 21.43
CA GLU A 156 -10.21 -4.94 21.94
C GLU A 156 -8.77 -4.60 22.37
N GLU A 157 -8.10 -5.50 23.08
CA GLU A 157 -6.68 -5.31 23.44
C GLU A 157 -5.80 -5.16 22.21
N LYS A 158 -5.95 -6.05 21.21
CA LYS A 158 -5.25 -5.93 19.94
C LYS A 158 -5.55 -4.62 19.22
N ALA A 159 -6.82 -4.18 19.23
CA ALA A 159 -7.20 -2.90 18.65
C ALA A 159 -6.49 -1.73 19.33
N LYS A 160 -6.45 -1.71 20.68
CA LYS A 160 -5.73 -0.69 21.46
C LYS A 160 -4.24 -0.68 21.19
N GLU A 161 -3.59 -1.86 21.12
CA GLU A 161 -2.16 -1.96 20.77
C GLU A 161 -1.87 -1.37 19.39
N LEU A 162 -2.70 -1.67 18.40
CA LEU A 162 -2.55 -1.10 17.06
C LEU A 162 -2.83 0.41 17.06
N LEU A 163 -3.83 0.90 17.80
CA LEU A 163 -4.09 2.34 17.91
C LEU A 163 -2.90 3.09 18.51
N VAL A 164 -2.27 2.56 19.55
CA VAL A 164 -1.01 3.13 20.11
C VAL A 164 0.07 3.19 19.03
N ARG A 165 0.26 2.09 18.29
CA ARG A 165 1.26 2.03 17.22
C ARG A 165 1.03 3.09 16.13
N PHE A 166 -0.22 3.32 15.75
CA PHE A 166 -0.60 4.30 14.74
C PHE A 166 -0.83 5.70 15.31
N LYS A 167 -0.53 5.94 16.60
CA LYS A 167 -0.71 7.21 17.30
C LYS A 167 -2.16 7.73 17.24
N LEU A 168 -3.11 6.82 17.32
CA LEU A 168 -4.54 7.11 17.32
C LEU A 168 -5.22 6.74 18.65
N ASP A 169 -4.46 6.27 19.65
CA ASP A 169 -4.95 5.85 20.97
C ASP A 169 -5.72 6.95 21.72
N ALA A 170 -5.22 8.19 21.68
CA ALA A 170 -5.89 9.35 22.28
C ALA A 170 -7.26 9.67 21.65
N LYS A 171 -7.58 9.05 20.51
CA LYS A 171 -8.82 9.25 19.75
C LYS A 171 -9.69 7.99 19.68
N ALA A 172 -9.40 6.99 20.50
CA ALA A 172 -10.08 5.70 20.47
C ALA A 172 -11.62 5.83 20.58
N ASP A 173 -12.08 6.74 21.43
CA ASP A 173 -13.50 6.99 21.69
C ASP A 173 -14.11 8.08 20.79
N ASP A 174 -13.30 8.79 20.00
CA ASP A 174 -13.77 9.79 19.03
C ASP A 174 -14.46 9.10 17.84
N TYR A 175 -15.47 9.75 17.25
CA TYR A 175 -16.03 9.28 15.98
C TYR A 175 -15.02 9.41 14.85
N ALA A 176 -14.94 8.41 13.98
CA ALA A 176 -14.03 8.43 12.83
C ALA A 176 -14.29 9.62 11.88
N ALA A 177 -15.50 10.19 11.90
CA ALA A 177 -15.81 11.42 11.17
C ALA A 177 -14.97 12.62 11.61
N SER A 178 -14.56 12.70 12.89
CA SER A 178 -13.76 13.80 13.45
C SER A 178 -12.29 13.75 13.07
N LEU A 179 -11.82 12.62 12.54
CA LEU A 179 -10.42 12.45 12.13
C LEU A 179 -10.09 13.27 10.87
N SER A 180 -8.88 13.78 10.81
CA SER A 180 -8.32 14.37 9.58
C SER A 180 -8.21 13.32 8.46
N GLY A 181 -8.05 13.75 7.20
CA GLY A 181 -7.90 12.84 6.07
C GLY A 181 -6.74 11.84 6.26
N GLY A 182 -5.59 12.30 6.72
CA GLY A 182 -4.44 11.45 7.00
C GLY A 182 -4.67 10.50 8.18
N GLN A 183 -5.31 10.97 9.27
CA GLN A 183 -5.66 10.09 10.40
C GLN A 183 -6.65 9.00 10.01
N ARG A 184 -7.59 9.30 9.10
CA ARG A 184 -8.48 8.26 8.54
C ARG A 184 -7.73 7.20 7.76
N LYS A 185 -6.70 7.57 6.99
CA LYS A 185 -5.84 6.60 6.29
C LYS A 185 -5.03 5.73 7.27
N LEU A 186 -4.51 6.33 8.33
CA LEU A 186 -3.85 5.57 9.41
C LEU A 186 -4.81 4.58 10.08
N LEU A 187 -6.04 5.01 10.37
CA LEU A 187 -7.08 4.13 10.93
C LEU A 187 -7.43 2.98 9.97
N GLU A 188 -7.52 3.26 8.67
CA GLU A 188 -7.79 2.23 7.66
C GLU A 188 -6.67 1.19 7.59
N MET A 189 -5.41 1.64 7.61
CA MET A 189 -4.26 0.74 7.65
C MET A 189 -4.23 -0.08 8.94
N ALA A 190 -4.41 0.56 10.09
CA ALA A 190 -4.48 -0.12 11.39
C ALA A 190 -5.60 -1.18 11.41
N ARG A 191 -6.78 -0.84 10.89
CA ARG A 191 -7.92 -1.77 10.78
C ARG A 191 -7.61 -2.98 9.90
N ALA A 192 -6.89 -2.79 8.79
CA ALA A 192 -6.46 -3.90 7.94
C ALA A 192 -5.60 -4.91 8.69
N LEU A 193 -4.79 -4.46 9.65
CA LEU A 193 -3.92 -5.31 10.47
C LEU A 193 -4.67 -6.13 11.52
N MET A 194 -5.92 -5.78 11.83
CA MET A 194 -6.74 -6.57 12.75
C MET A 194 -6.97 -8.01 12.28
N SER A 195 -6.86 -8.26 10.98
CA SER A 195 -7.06 -9.59 10.37
C SER A 195 -5.78 -10.44 10.31
N ASP A 196 -4.63 -9.98 10.81
CA ASP A 196 -3.31 -10.62 10.72
C ASP A 196 -2.93 -10.97 9.26
N PRO A 197 -2.88 -9.98 8.37
CA PRO A 197 -2.60 -10.24 6.97
C PRO A 197 -1.14 -10.66 6.75
N THR A 198 -0.90 -11.52 5.76
CA THR A 198 0.44 -11.84 5.26
C THR A 198 0.81 -10.96 4.06
N LEU A 199 -0.19 -10.46 3.32
CA LEU A 199 -0.04 -9.51 2.22
C LEU A 199 -0.99 -8.33 2.42
N VAL A 200 -0.42 -7.13 2.49
CA VAL A 200 -1.18 -5.86 2.52
C VAL A 200 -1.05 -5.18 1.16
N MET A 201 -2.18 -4.92 0.53
CA MET A 201 -2.26 -4.24 -0.77
C MET A 201 -2.77 -2.81 -0.56
N LEU A 202 -1.96 -1.82 -0.92
CA LEU A 202 -2.25 -0.39 -0.73
C LEU A 202 -2.47 0.29 -2.10
N ASP A 203 -3.61 0.92 -2.27
CA ASP A 203 -3.96 1.62 -3.50
C ASP A 203 -3.85 3.13 -3.30
N GLU A 204 -2.79 3.73 -3.86
CA GLU A 204 -2.44 5.16 -3.73
C GLU A 204 -2.51 5.65 -2.27
N PRO A 205 -1.75 5.05 -1.35
CA PRO A 205 -1.86 5.34 0.08
C PRO A 205 -1.58 6.82 0.40
N MET A 206 -0.80 7.52 -0.41
CA MET A 206 -0.42 8.92 -0.19
C MET A 206 -1.37 9.93 -0.84
N ALA A 207 -2.32 9.51 -1.70
CA ALA A 207 -3.23 10.43 -2.37
C ALA A 207 -4.03 11.29 -1.37
N GLY A 208 -3.91 12.62 -1.46
CA GLY A 208 -4.60 13.56 -0.58
C GLY A 208 -4.14 13.58 0.88
N VAL A 209 -2.94 13.08 1.18
CA VAL A 209 -2.32 13.17 2.51
C VAL A 209 -1.49 14.46 2.58
N ASN A 210 -1.59 15.17 3.71
CA ASN A 210 -0.75 16.33 4.00
C ASN A 210 0.73 15.90 4.10
N PRO A 211 1.69 16.64 3.55
CA PRO A 211 3.13 16.34 3.63
C PRO A 211 3.64 15.99 5.03
N ALA A 212 3.14 16.67 6.07
CA ALA A 212 3.52 16.38 7.45
C ALA A 212 3.15 14.95 7.93
N LEU A 213 2.10 14.34 7.35
CA LEU A 213 1.68 12.97 7.66
C LEU A 213 2.24 11.94 6.69
N THR A 214 2.74 12.36 5.53
CA THR A 214 3.32 11.47 4.52
C THR A 214 4.47 10.66 5.12
N GLN A 215 5.40 11.32 5.83
CA GLN A 215 6.52 10.63 6.46
C GLN A 215 6.04 9.59 7.49
N SER A 216 5.08 9.94 8.32
CA SER A 216 4.53 8.98 9.31
C SER A 216 3.88 7.77 8.63
N LEU A 217 3.20 7.97 7.50
CA LEU A 217 2.58 6.88 6.75
C LEU A 217 3.64 5.98 6.08
N LEU A 218 4.71 6.58 5.54
CA LEU A 218 5.87 5.85 5.02
C LEU A 218 6.53 4.98 6.10
N ASP A 219 6.77 5.55 7.28
CA ASP A 219 7.34 4.83 8.42
C ASP A 219 6.46 3.62 8.79
N HIS A 220 5.12 3.78 8.80
CA HIS A 220 4.21 2.67 9.05
C HIS A 220 4.25 1.60 7.96
N ILE A 221 4.42 1.97 6.67
CA ILE A 221 4.57 0.98 5.59
C ILE A 221 5.87 0.18 5.77
N LEU A 222 6.97 0.83 6.14
CA LEU A 222 8.23 0.15 6.47
C LEU A 222 8.07 -0.78 7.67
N ASP A 223 7.37 -0.33 8.70
CA ASP A 223 7.04 -1.13 9.88
C ASP A 223 6.28 -2.42 9.54
N LEU A 224 5.38 -2.42 8.53
CA LEU A 224 4.66 -3.63 8.10
C LEU A 224 5.64 -4.70 7.63
N LYS A 225 6.66 -4.31 6.85
CA LYS A 225 7.72 -5.22 6.41
C LYS A 225 8.53 -5.74 7.59
N ASP A 226 8.90 -4.87 8.54
CA ASP A 226 9.66 -5.26 9.73
C ASP A 226 8.88 -6.26 10.62
N LEU A 227 7.53 -6.23 10.56
CA LEU A 227 6.64 -7.23 11.16
C LEU A 227 6.56 -8.56 10.38
N GLY A 228 7.27 -8.67 9.25
CA GLY A 228 7.28 -9.86 8.42
C GLY A 228 6.14 -9.91 7.40
N MET A 229 5.39 -8.84 7.21
CA MET A 229 4.35 -8.78 6.17
C MET A 229 4.97 -8.50 4.79
N THR A 230 4.25 -8.87 3.76
CA THR A 230 4.52 -8.43 2.39
C THR A 230 3.65 -7.22 2.08
N VAL A 231 4.18 -6.24 1.39
CA VAL A 231 3.42 -5.07 0.95
C VAL A 231 3.48 -4.98 -0.57
N LEU A 232 2.32 -4.83 -1.20
CA LEU A 232 2.18 -4.48 -2.61
C LEU A 232 1.42 -3.15 -2.68
N PHE A 233 2.01 -2.12 -3.28
CA PHE A 233 1.34 -0.83 -3.36
C PHE A 233 1.37 -0.25 -4.77
N VAL A 234 0.33 0.52 -5.11
CA VAL A 234 0.27 1.32 -6.33
C VAL A 234 0.56 2.75 -5.97
N GLU A 235 1.49 3.37 -6.67
CA GLU A 235 1.79 4.81 -6.55
C GLU A 235 2.30 5.39 -7.86
N HIS A 236 2.24 6.71 -7.95
CA HIS A 236 2.75 7.47 -9.07
C HIS A 236 3.87 8.45 -8.70
N ASP A 237 4.11 8.64 -7.39
CA ASP A 237 5.25 9.42 -6.88
C ASP A 237 6.53 8.56 -6.90
N MET A 238 7.40 8.83 -7.86
CA MET A 238 8.65 8.08 -8.05
C MET A 238 9.66 8.29 -6.93
N HIS A 239 9.64 9.45 -6.26
CA HIS A 239 10.53 9.70 -5.13
C HIS A 239 10.16 8.81 -3.95
N MET A 240 8.88 8.68 -3.67
CA MET A 240 8.37 7.79 -2.64
C MET A 240 8.67 6.32 -2.97
N VAL A 241 8.40 5.89 -4.21
CA VAL A 241 8.67 4.54 -4.65
C VAL A 241 10.15 4.18 -4.45
N ARG A 242 11.08 5.06 -4.85
CA ARG A 242 12.52 4.87 -4.60
C ARG A 242 12.88 4.74 -3.13
N HIS A 243 12.17 5.46 -2.27
CA HIS A 243 12.50 5.53 -0.86
C HIS A 243 12.12 4.26 -0.08
N ILE A 244 10.99 3.63 -0.43
CA ILE A 244 10.45 2.52 0.37
C ILE A 244 10.40 1.17 -0.34
N ALA A 245 10.38 1.12 -1.68
CA ALA A 245 10.25 -0.15 -2.39
C ALA A 245 11.56 -0.94 -2.40
N ASP A 246 11.46 -2.23 -2.18
CA ASP A 246 12.55 -3.19 -2.42
C ASP A 246 12.55 -3.66 -3.87
N TRP A 247 11.36 -3.70 -4.50
CA TRP A 247 11.13 -4.17 -5.85
C TRP A 247 10.08 -3.30 -6.54
N VAL A 248 10.27 -3.04 -7.81
CA VAL A 248 9.35 -2.27 -8.64
C VAL A 248 8.90 -3.11 -9.81
N VAL A 249 7.60 -3.09 -10.08
CA VAL A 249 6.97 -3.67 -11.27
C VAL A 249 6.37 -2.52 -12.07
N VAL A 250 6.73 -2.40 -13.33
CA VAL A 250 6.24 -1.34 -14.22
C VAL A 250 5.24 -1.94 -15.21
N MET A 251 4.04 -1.38 -15.22
CA MET A 251 3.01 -1.72 -16.19
C MET A 251 2.83 -0.63 -17.23
N ALA A 252 2.67 -1.04 -18.48
CA ALA A 252 2.20 -0.20 -19.58
C ALA A 252 1.28 -1.02 -20.49
N GLU A 253 0.19 -0.42 -20.97
CA GLU A 253 -0.77 -1.05 -21.91
C GLU A 253 -1.23 -2.45 -21.50
N GLY A 254 -1.42 -2.65 -20.18
CA GLY A 254 -1.86 -3.92 -19.60
C GLY A 254 -0.76 -4.95 -19.36
N ARG A 255 0.50 -4.67 -19.72
CA ARG A 255 1.63 -5.60 -19.63
C ARG A 255 2.66 -5.15 -18.62
N VAL A 256 3.43 -6.11 -18.10
CA VAL A 256 4.65 -5.82 -17.34
C VAL A 256 5.76 -5.55 -18.35
N VAL A 257 6.29 -4.32 -18.35
CA VAL A 257 7.33 -3.87 -19.30
C VAL A 257 8.72 -3.87 -18.68
N ALA A 258 8.82 -3.73 -17.37
CA ALA A 258 10.08 -3.82 -16.62
C ALA A 258 9.80 -4.24 -15.17
N GLU A 259 10.76 -4.88 -14.52
CA GLU A 259 10.75 -5.09 -13.08
C GLU A 259 12.16 -5.25 -12.52
N GLY A 260 12.37 -4.84 -11.27
CA GLY A 260 13.68 -4.92 -10.61
C GLY A 260 13.78 -4.00 -9.39
N PRO A 261 14.99 -3.83 -8.84
CA PRO A 261 15.27 -2.82 -7.83
C PRO A 261 14.96 -1.41 -8.36
N PRO A 262 14.47 -0.49 -7.50
CA PRO A 262 14.05 0.85 -7.93
C PRO A 262 15.09 1.60 -8.75
N ASP A 263 16.35 1.64 -8.28
CA ASP A 263 17.43 2.37 -8.94
C ASP A 263 17.80 1.82 -10.32
N THR A 264 17.57 0.54 -10.57
CA THR A 264 17.81 -0.09 -11.86
C THR A 264 16.65 0.19 -12.82
N VAL A 265 15.42 -0.16 -12.38
CA VAL A 265 14.23 -0.13 -13.23
C VAL A 265 13.87 1.29 -13.67
N MET A 266 14.00 2.28 -12.79
CA MET A 266 13.64 3.66 -13.13
C MET A 266 14.55 4.33 -14.17
N ASN A 267 15.67 3.70 -14.50
CA ASN A 267 16.58 4.19 -15.55
C ASN A 267 16.46 3.39 -16.85
N GLU A 268 15.59 2.39 -16.92
CA GLU A 268 15.39 1.59 -18.13
C GLU A 268 14.65 2.37 -19.21
N GLN A 269 15.11 2.23 -20.46
CA GLN A 269 14.52 2.93 -21.61
C GLN A 269 13.03 2.58 -21.78
N ALA A 270 12.66 1.32 -21.58
CA ALA A 270 11.26 0.87 -21.66
C ALA A 270 10.34 1.61 -20.66
N VAL A 271 10.84 1.94 -19.49
CA VAL A 271 10.09 2.71 -18.47
C VAL A 271 9.96 4.15 -18.90
N ILE A 272 11.05 4.77 -19.35
CA ILE A 272 11.05 6.15 -19.85
C ILE A 272 10.06 6.28 -21.02
N ASP A 273 10.11 5.36 -21.98
CA ASP A 273 9.22 5.35 -23.15
C ASP A 273 7.74 5.18 -22.77
N ALA A 274 7.45 4.30 -21.80
CA ALA A 274 6.10 4.09 -21.29
C ALA A 274 5.49 5.35 -20.66
N TYR A 275 6.29 6.14 -19.96
CA TYR A 275 5.83 7.41 -19.36
C TYR A 275 5.80 8.56 -20.36
N LEU A 276 6.79 8.69 -21.25
CA LEU A 276 6.82 9.72 -22.30
C LEU A 276 5.71 9.51 -23.33
N GLY A 277 5.37 8.26 -23.65
CA GLY A 277 4.27 7.93 -24.56
C GLY A 277 2.89 8.23 -24.00
N ALA A 278 2.76 8.31 -22.67
CA ALA A 278 1.48 8.49 -22.00
C ALA A 278 1.11 9.96 -21.69
N HIS A 279 2.08 10.83 -21.33
CA HIS A 279 1.88 12.29 -21.11
C HIS A 279 3.21 13.03 -20.86
N GLN A 280 3.23 14.33 -21.20
CA GLN A 280 4.37 15.24 -21.05
C GLN A 280 4.65 15.72 -19.60
N ASP A 281 3.94 15.24 -18.58
CA ASP A 281 3.91 15.85 -17.25
C ASP A 281 4.38 14.94 -16.08
N VAL A 282 5.10 13.85 -16.33
CA VAL A 282 5.63 13.03 -15.22
C VAL A 282 7.14 13.19 -15.10
N ASP A 283 7.58 13.85 -14.03
CA ASP A 283 8.99 13.91 -13.66
C ASP A 283 9.45 12.53 -13.13
N LEU A 284 10.18 11.81 -13.98
CA LEU A 284 10.76 10.49 -13.64
C LEU A 284 11.96 10.61 -12.69
N GLY A 285 12.36 11.83 -12.31
CA GLY A 285 13.57 12.09 -11.51
C GLY A 285 14.86 11.62 -12.22
N VAL A 286 14.79 11.41 -13.54
CA VAL A 286 15.97 11.05 -14.36
C VAL A 286 16.78 12.30 -14.61
N VAL A 287 17.83 12.48 -13.85
CA VAL A 287 18.83 13.53 -14.10
C VAL A 287 19.75 13.03 -15.22
N THR A 288 19.38 13.29 -16.46
CA THR A 288 20.38 13.26 -17.54
C THR A 288 21.38 14.37 -17.25
N GLY A 289 22.67 14.06 -17.20
CA GLY A 289 23.77 14.92 -16.70
C GLY A 289 23.94 16.29 -17.38
N ARG A 290 23.02 16.74 -18.22
CA ARG A 290 22.99 18.07 -18.84
C ARG A 290 22.06 19.08 -18.17
N VAL A 291 21.12 18.64 -17.33
CA VAL A 291 20.08 19.49 -16.71
C VAL A 291 20.43 19.83 -15.24
N ARG A 292 21.46 19.20 -14.68
CA ARG A 292 21.82 19.37 -13.26
C ARG A 292 22.15 20.83 -12.87
N GLY A 293 22.63 21.64 -13.79
CA GLY A 293 22.98 23.05 -13.52
C GLY A 293 21.79 24.02 -13.55
N GLU A 294 20.75 23.70 -14.32
CA GLU A 294 19.57 24.58 -14.43
C GLU A 294 18.47 24.24 -13.41
N LEU A 295 18.35 22.95 -13.01
CA LEU A 295 17.41 22.51 -11.98
C LEU A 295 17.83 22.90 -10.57
N ASP A 296 19.12 22.90 -10.26
CA ASP A 296 19.62 23.40 -8.97
C ASP A 296 19.33 24.89 -8.77
N THR A 297 19.35 25.66 -9.85
CA THR A 297 19.05 27.11 -9.79
C THR A 297 17.55 27.37 -9.66
N ALA A 298 16.71 26.62 -10.36
CA ALA A 298 15.25 26.74 -10.29
C ALA A 298 14.71 26.24 -8.92
N ALA A 299 15.25 25.14 -8.39
CA ALA A 299 14.89 24.63 -7.08
C ALA A 299 15.31 25.56 -5.95
N LEU A 300 16.46 26.21 -6.06
CA LEU A 300 16.92 27.23 -5.10
C LEU A 300 16.04 28.49 -5.15
N THR A 301 15.63 28.92 -6.35
CA THR A 301 14.73 30.07 -6.52
C THR A 301 13.35 29.77 -5.92
N LEU A 302 12.80 28.55 -6.15
CA LEU A 302 11.53 28.13 -5.59
C LEU A 302 11.54 28.03 -4.06
N LEU A 303 12.66 27.57 -3.48
CA LEU A 303 12.88 27.53 -2.03
C LEU A 303 12.98 28.93 -1.41
N ASP A 304 13.57 29.87 -2.11
CA ASP A 304 13.66 31.26 -1.66
C ASP A 304 12.30 31.97 -1.76
N ASP A 305 11.50 31.71 -2.79
CA ASP A 305 10.14 32.22 -2.93
C ASP A 305 9.20 31.67 -1.84
N ILE A 306 9.27 30.35 -1.53
CA ILE A 306 8.49 29.75 -0.43
C ILE A 306 8.86 30.35 0.93
N LYS A 307 10.14 30.60 1.19
CA LYS A 307 10.57 31.23 2.43
C LYS A 307 10.15 32.70 2.53
N ALA A 308 10.08 33.40 1.40
CA ALA A 308 9.58 34.78 1.35
C ALA A 308 8.09 34.84 1.68
N ASP A 309 7.28 33.94 1.08
CA ASP A 309 5.84 33.84 1.34
C ASP A 309 5.53 33.43 2.80
N GLU A 310 6.31 32.51 3.39
CA GLU A 310 6.20 32.17 4.81
C GLU A 310 6.55 33.33 5.74
N ALA A 311 7.57 34.11 5.40
CA ALA A 311 7.97 35.29 6.20
C ALA A 311 6.91 36.39 6.13
N GLU A 312 6.28 36.60 4.96
CA GLU A 312 5.22 37.60 4.79
C GLU A 312 3.91 37.16 5.52
N ALA A 313 3.60 35.87 5.51
CA ALA A 313 2.46 35.31 6.25
C ALA A 313 2.64 35.41 7.77
N ILE A 314 3.87 35.25 8.28
CA ILE A 314 4.19 35.42 9.71
C ILE A 314 4.09 36.91 10.10
N ALA A 315 4.61 37.82 9.28
CA ALA A 315 4.54 39.27 9.54
C ALA A 315 3.09 39.79 9.54
N ALA A 316 2.24 39.28 8.61
CA ALA A 316 0.83 39.63 8.57
C ALA A 316 0.06 39.13 9.80
N ALA A 317 0.39 37.94 10.31
CA ALA A 317 -0.21 37.38 11.53
C ALA A 317 0.22 38.12 12.82
N GLU A 318 1.39 38.75 12.83
CA GLU A 318 1.88 39.57 13.94
C GLU A 318 1.23 40.97 13.96
N GLU A 319 0.87 41.52 12.79
CA GLU A 319 0.14 42.79 12.67
C GLU A 319 -1.34 42.68 13.07
N GLU A 320 -2.00 41.55 12.87
CA GLU A 320 -3.38 41.31 13.31
C GLU A 320 -3.51 41.12 14.83
N ASN A 321 -2.43 40.90 15.57
CA ASN A 321 -2.44 40.65 17.01
C ASN A 321 -1.99 41.89 17.85
N GLN A 322 -1.81 43.05 17.23
CA GLN A 322 -1.60 44.34 17.91
C GLN A 322 -2.85 45.23 17.81
#